data_bbe89561f253c2ae904d8b268623e129
#
_entry.id   bbe89561f253c2ae904d8b268623e129
#
_cell.length_a   1.000
_cell.length_b   1.000
_cell.length_c   1.000
_cell.angle_alpha   90.00
_cell.angle_beta   90.00
_cell.angle_gamma   90.00
#
_symmetry.space_group_name_H-M   'P 1'
#
loop_
_entity.id
_entity.type
_entity.pdbx_description
1 polymer ?
#
loop_
_entity_poly.entity_id
_entity_poly.type
_entity_poly.pdbx_seq_one_letter_code
_entity_poly.pdbx_strand_id
1 'polypeptide(L)'
;VDVTRKISVNLNQATLDELVRVIFGESFGYRLVDNLIVITPKAVVAKEEEKTILMKGQVVDKGGAPLPGVTVLIEGTTVGCATDIDGKFSLPLPKELKDVVVVFRFVGMETQKVKLADIKDKEILAGKKDLKVVMEEQTENLEDVVVTGIFTRKKEGFTGSATRVSRDEIKRMTSGNVLKALEMLDPGFRMNASNLAGSNPNAIPDFQMRGQASMGNYQSDDVVVLRGDVNTRPNQPLFVLDGVIGVDATTIMDLDPEQVESITLLKDAAATVIYGSEAANGVVVVETRAPLPGKLRFTYNGNYELEWPDLSVYDMMNAKEKLEIEELAGYYDEKDNLGLMNYYNNLRQEVMRGVNTYWLAEPVKTAFSHRHGLTVEGGDHTLRYKIYLGAKWAPGIMKETDLNTKTGKIDLNYRNNKILINNQLTVDYSNGTRVSPYGSFQDYTKINPYYRKTD
;
A
#
# COMPACT_ATOMS: atom_id res chain seq x y z
N VAL A 1 10.42 -56.33 -1.31
CA VAL A 1 11.20 -57.54 -1.07
C VAL A 1 10.77 -58.10 0.27
N ASP A 2 10.36 -59.37 0.32
CA ASP A 2 10.00 -60.04 1.58
C ASP A 2 11.27 -60.32 2.38
N VAL A 3 11.51 -59.50 3.41
CA VAL A 3 12.70 -59.61 4.27
C VAL A 3 12.63 -60.74 5.32
N THR A 4 11.52 -61.44 5.37
CA THR A 4 11.32 -62.54 6.33
C THR A 4 11.81 -63.94 5.82
N ARG A 5 12.07 -64.03 4.53
CA ARG A 5 12.48 -65.27 3.89
C ARG A 5 13.95 -65.57 4.21
N LYS A 6 14.19 -66.68 4.93
CA LYS A 6 15.52 -67.15 5.17
C LYS A 6 16.06 -67.95 3.94
N ILE A 7 17.19 -67.49 3.44
CA ILE A 7 17.86 -68.10 2.29
C ILE A 7 19.23 -68.61 2.79
N SER A 8 19.50 -69.86 2.57
CA SER A 8 20.80 -70.48 2.85
C SER A 8 21.62 -70.53 1.54
N VAL A 9 22.72 -69.84 1.51
CA VAL A 9 23.58 -69.73 0.32
C VAL A 9 24.96 -70.25 0.72
N ASN A 10 25.48 -71.20 -0.04
CA ASN A 10 26.82 -71.74 0.15
C ASN A 10 27.67 -71.31 -1.07
N LEU A 11 28.42 -70.27 -0.90
CA LEU A 11 29.25 -69.69 -1.97
C LEU A 11 30.71 -69.65 -1.49
N ASN A 12 31.60 -70.22 -2.29
CA ASN A 12 33.03 -70.15 -2.04
C ASN A 12 33.68 -69.17 -3.03
N GLN A 13 34.23 -68.03 -2.52
CA GLN A 13 34.89 -66.96 -3.31
C GLN A 13 33.99 -66.28 -4.39
N ALA A 14 32.73 -66.13 -4.11
CA ALA A 14 31.81 -65.52 -5.04
C ALA A 14 31.93 -63.97 -5.05
N THR A 15 31.72 -63.41 -6.21
CA THR A 15 31.63 -61.93 -6.39
C THR A 15 30.33 -61.38 -5.84
N LEU A 16 30.31 -60.11 -5.51
CA LEU A 16 29.11 -59.40 -5.02
C LEU A 16 27.92 -59.47 -6.02
N ASP A 17 28.21 -59.49 -7.30
CA ASP A 17 27.25 -59.68 -8.39
C ASP A 17 26.58 -61.07 -8.34
N GLU A 18 27.35 -62.14 -8.12
CA GLU A 18 26.83 -63.47 -8.01
C GLU A 18 25.99 -63.70 -6.75
N LEU A 19 26.37 -63.02 -5.66
CA LEU A 19 25.64 -63.09 -4.41
C LEU A 19 24.28 -62.42 -4.54
N VAL A 20 24.21 -61.17 -5.16
CA VAL A 20 22.96 -60.48 -5.41
C VAL A 20 22.06 -61.23 -6.38
N ARG A 21 22.60 -61.88 -7.43
CA ARG A 21 21.84 -62.72 -8.35
C ARG A 21 21.20 -63.93 -7.70
N VAL A 22 21.93 -64.61 -6.81
CA VAL A 22 21.44 -65.82 -6.13
C VAL A 22 20.37 -65.49 -5.10
N ILE A 23 20.50 -64.34 -4.41
CA ILE A 23 19.55 -63.95 -3.36
C ILE A 23 18.30 -63.28 -3.93
N PHE A 24 18.44 -62.40 -4.90
CA PHE A 24 17.37 -61.53 -5.38
C PHE A 24 16.90 -61.80 -6.82
N GLY A 25 17.59 -62.69 -7.52
CA GLY A 25 17.32 -63.02 -8.92
C GLY A 25 17.83 -61.96 -9.89
N GLU A 26 17.62 -62.20 -11.20
CA GLU A 26 18.10 -61.28 -12.25
C GLU A 26 17.36 -59.95 -12.36
N SER A 27 16.23 -59.81 -11.64
CA SER A 27 15.36 -58.65 -11.66
C SER A 27 15.85 -57.50 -10.79
N PHE A 28 16.90 -57.66 -10.03
CA PHE A 28 17.45 -56.65 -9.14
C PHE A 28 18.91 -56.35 -9.46
N GLY A 29 19.29 -55.10 -9.31
CA GLY A 29 20.66 -54.59 -9.36
C GLY A 29 21.07 -54.02 -8.01
N TYR A 30 22.37 -53.73 -7.84
CA TYR A 30 22.85 -53.07 -6.63
C TYR A 30 23.70 -51.84 -6.96
N ARG A 31 23.78 -50.92 -6.02
CA ARG A 31 24.69 -49.77 -6.03
C ARG A 31 25.37 -49.67 -4.66
N LEU A 32 26.66 -49.46 -4.65
CA LEU A 32 27.41 -49.12 -3.44
C LEU A 32 27.31 -47.62 -3.18
N VAL A 33 26.81 -47.22 -2.02
CA VAL A 33 26.75 -45.85 -1.55
C VAL A 33 27.29 -45.82 -0.13
N ASP A 34 28.39 -45.19 0.13
CA ASP A 34 29.01 -44.97 1.46
C ASP A 34 29.07 -46.27 2.31
N ASN A 35 29.63 -47.35 1.80
CA ASN A 35 29.72 -48.64 2.46
C ASN A 35 28.39 -49.42 2.65
N LEU A 36 27.30 -48.96 2.07
CA LEU A 36 26.00 -49.64 2.05
C LEU A 36 25.69 -50.21 0.67
N ILE A 37 25.19 -51.43 0.64
CA ILE A 37 24.71 -52.07 -0.61
C ILE A 37 23.22 -51.74 -0.74
N VAL A 38 22.87 -50.84 -1.65
CA VAL A 38 21.47 -50.49 -1.96
C VAL A 38 20.99 -51.36 -3.12
N ILE A 39 20.00 -52.23 -2.87
CA ILE A 39 19.41 -53.12 -3.86
C ILE A 39 18.22 -52.40 -4.49
N THR A 40 18.25 -52.24 -5.82
CA THR A 40 17.18 -51.62 -6.59
C THR A 40 16.63 -52.60 -7.61
N PRO A 41 15.32 -52.62 -7.90
CA PRO A 41 14.80 -53.38 -9.01
C PRO A 41 15.49 -52.89 -10.30
N LYS A 42 16.00 -53.79 -11.11
CA LYS A 42 16.37 -53.46 -12.49
C LYS A 42 15.08 -53.04 -13.17
N ALA A 43 14.91 -51.73 -13.41
CA ALA A 43 13.85 -51.29 -14.29
C ALA A 43 14.01 -52.04 -15.60
N VAL A 44 12.96 -52.74 -16.02
CA VAL A 44 12.89 -53.30 -17.37
C VAL A 44 12.97 -52.07 -18.28
N VAL A 45 14.16 -51.79 -18.76
CA VAL A 45 14.38 -50.82 -19.82
C VAL A 45 13.84 -51.53 -21.04
N ALA A 46 12.56 -51.30 -21.33
CA ALA A 46 12.02 -51.48 -22.65
C ALA A 46 12.79 -50.46 -23.52
N LYS A 47 13.81 -50.98 -24.21
CA LYS A 47 14.61 -50.25 -25.17
C LYS A 47 13.81 -50.15 -26.42
N GLU A 48 12.94 -49.14 -26.51
CA GLU A 48 12.62 -48.50 -27.77
C GLU A 48 13.26 -47.10 -27.72
N GLU A 49 14.29 -46.90 -28.51
CA GLU A 49 14.81 -45.62 -28.92
C GLU A 49 13.73 -44.95 -29.78
N GLU A 50 12.69 -44.48 -29.15
CA GLU A 50 11.78 -43.53 -29.78
C GLU A 50 12.54 -42.22 -29.93
N LYS A 51 12.78 -41.78 -31.16
CA LYS A 51 13.20 -40.39 -31.47
C LYS A 51 12.17 -39.43 -30.92
N THR A 52 12.30 -39.11 -29.64
CA THR A 52 11.52 -38.05 -28.99
C THR A 52 12.00 -36.71 -29.55
N ILE A 53 11.09 -35.95 -30.11
CA ILE A 53 11.37 -34.58 -30.57
C ILE A 53 11.47 -33.73 -29.32
N LEU A 54 12.59 -33.05 -29.12
CA LEU A 54 12.79 -32.11 -28.03
C LEU A 54 12.41 -30.73 -28.48
N MET A 55 11.29 -30.20 -27.98
CA MET A 55 10.92 -28.78 -28.16
C MET A 55 11.76 -27.94 -27.24
N LYS A 56 12.44 -26.94 -27.79
CA LYS A 56 13.24 -25.98 -27.04
C LYS A 56 12.57 -24.62 -27.07
N GLY A 57 12.78 -23.82 -26.03
CA GLY A 57 12.26 -22.47 -25.99
C GLY A 57 12.79 -21.68 -24.82
N GLN A 58 12.38 -20.42 -24.75
CA GLN A 58 12.71 -19.50 -23.70
C GLN A 58 11.43 -18.82 -23.21
N VAL A 59 11.28 -18.75 -21.89
CA VAL A 59 10.20 -18.04 -21.23
C VAL A 59 10.74 -16.72 -20.69
N VAL A 60 10.04 -15.63 -21.01
CA VAL A 60 10.39 -14.27 -20.58
C VAL A 60 9.17 -13.54 -20.03
N ASP A 61 9.40 -12.49 -19.28
CA ASP A 61 8.36 -11.55 -18.87
C ASP A 61 8.01 -10.53 -19.99
N LYS A 62 7.04 -9.63 -19.75
CA LYS A 62 6.71 -8.52 -20.68
C LYS A 62 7.90 -7.58 -20.95
N GLY A 63 8.82 -7.44 -20.00
CA GLY A 63 10.04 -6.64 -20.13
C GLY A 63 11.15 -7.34 -20.93
N GLY A 64 10.97 -8.62 -21.28
CA GLY A 64 11.96 -9.45 -21.98
C GLY A 64 13.01 -10.08 -21.05
N ALA A 65 12.86 -9.98 -19.72
CA ALA A 65 13.75 -10.64 -18.77
C ALA A 65 13.44 -12.15 -18.69
N PRO A 66 14.45 -13.03 -18.65
CA PRO A 66 14.24 -14.47 -18.56
C PRO A 66 13.61 -14.87 -17.23
N LEU A 67 12.67 -15.80 -17.26
CA LEU A 67 11.97 -16.33 -16.10
C LEU A 67 12.49 -17.74 -15.73
N PRO A 68 13.35 -17.87 -14.70
CA PRO A 68 13.83 -19.16 -14.22
C PRO A 68 12.79 -19.86 -13.35
N GLY A 69 12.72 -21.19 -13.40
CA GLY A 69 11.84 -21.99 -12.55
C GLY A 69 10.38 -22.07 -13.02
N VAL A 70 10.07 -21.63 -14.23
CA VAL A 70 8.74 -21.81 -14.83
C VAL A 70 8.52 -23.29 -15.06
N THR A 71 7.41 -23.83 -14.57
CA THR A 71 6.99 -25.20 -14.80
C THR A 71 6.34 -25.32 -16.18
N VAL A 72 6.90 -26.15 -17.05
CA VAL A 72 6.42 -26.43 -18.42
C VAL A 72 5.91 -27.84 -18.45
N LEU A 73 4.61 -28.06 -18.65
CA LEU A 73 3.95 -29.37 -18.64
C LEU A 73 3.13 -29.59 -19.90
N ILE A 74 2.98 -30.84 -20.32
CA ILE A 74 1.97 -31.24 -21.28
C ILE A 74 0.65 -31.50 -20.53
N GLU A 75 -0.43 -30.80 -20.88
CA GLU A 75 -1.74 -30.90 -20.21
C GLU A 75 -2.25 -32.35 -20.23
N GLY A 76 -2.67 -32.85 -19.04
CA GLY A 76 -3.16 -34.22 -18.89
C GLY A 76 -2.08 -35.28 -18.75
N THR A 77 -0.81 -34.91 -18.70
CA THR A 77 0.32 -35.85 -18.51
C THR A 77 1.23 -35.47 -17.36
N THR A 78 2.12 -36.36 -16.98
CA THR A 78 3.20 -36.07 -16.00
C THR A 78 4.50 -35.64 -16.67
N VAL A 79 4.50 -35.46 -17.99
CA VAL A 79 5.68 -35.05 -18.76
C VAL A 79 5.85 -33.55 -18.69
N GLY A 80 6.97 -33.10 -18.12
CA GLY A 80 7.25 -31.68 -17.96
C GLY A 80 8.71 -31.42 -17.60
N CYS A 81 9.09 -30.15 -17.61
CA CYS A 81 10.40 -29.67 -17.20
C CYS A 81 10.25 -28.29 -16.52
N ALA A 82 11.34 -27.80 -15.93
CA ALA A 82 11.42 -26.42 -15.43
C ALA A 82 12.41 -25.62 -16.28
N THR A 83 12.21 -24.29 -16.39
CA THR A 83 13.17 -23.40 -17.04
C THR A 83 14.43 -23.23 -16.21
N ASP A 84 15.57 -23.11 -16.88
CA ASP A 84 16.87 -22.80 -16.28
C ASP A 84 17.02 -21.31 -15.89
N ILE A 85 18.22 -20.91 -15.45
CA ILE A 85 18.52 -19.53 -15.03
C ILE A 85 18.39 -18.49 -16.17
N ASP A 86 18.49 -18.95 -17.42
CA ASP A 86 18.31 -18.14 -18.62
C ASP A 86 16.86 -18.19 -19.16
N GLY A 87 15.93 -18.80 -18.41
CA GLY A 87 14.56 -19.01 -18.81
C GLY A 87 14.37 -20.06 -19.90
N LYS A 88 15.38 -20.86 -20.24
CA LYS A 88 15.32 -21.86 -21.30
C LYS A 88 14.75 -23.17 -20.80
N PHE A 89 14.01 -23.86 -21.67
CA PHE A 89 13.44 -25.18 -21.39
C PHE A 89 13.68 -26.15 -22.56
N SER A 90 13.60 -27.46 -22.23
CA SER A 90 13.68 -28.52 -23.21
C SER A 90 12.66 -29.60 -22.83
N LEU A 91 11.55 -29.65 -23.57
CA LEU A 91 10.41 -30.53 -23.32
C LEU A 91 10.35 -31.66 -24.35
N PRO A 92 10.36 -32.94 -23.92
CA PRO A 92 10.15 -34.07 -24.83
C PRO A 92 8.68 -34.11 -25.30
N LEU A 93 8.46 -34.12 -26.59
CA LEU A 93 7.13 -34.17 -27.18
C LEU A 93 6.75 -35.61 -27.59
N PRO A 94 5.48 -36.01 -27.47
CA PRO A 94 4.97 -37.27 -28.00
C PRO A 94 4.97 -37.26 -29.54
N LYS A 95 4.95 -38.43 -30.13
CA LYS A 95 4.95 -38.60 -31.61
C LYS A 95 3.69 -38.03 -32.28
N GLU A 96 2.55 -38.11 -31.62
CA GLU A 96 1.30 -37.56 -32.08
C GLU A 96 1.09 -36.17 -31.50
N LEU A 97 1.27 -35.14 -32.34
CA LEU A 97 1.15 -33.71 -31.95
C LEU A 97 -0.28 -33.15 -32.04
N LYS A 98 -1.26 -33.99 -32.42
CA LYS A 98 -2.67 -33.56 -32.48
C LYS A 98 -3.19 -33.36 -31.05
N ASP A 99 -3.76 -32.19 -30.80
CA ASP A 99 -4.38 -31.79 -29.53
C ASP A 99 -3.44 -31.70 -28.31
N VAL A 100 -2.12 -31.62 -28.52
CA VAL A 100 -1.16 -31.39 -27.42
C VAL A 100 -1.16 -29.93 -27.03
N VAL A 101 -1.46 -29.66 -25.74
CA VAL A 101 -1.41 -28.34 -25.12
C VAL A 101 -0.25 -28.30 -24.14
N VAL A 102 0.67 -27.37 -24.32
CA VAL A 102 1.76 -27.11 -23.36
C VAL A 102 1.34 -25.98 -22.44
N VAL A 103 1.41 -26.25 -21.14
CA VAL A 103 1.00 -25.31 -20.08
C VAL A 103 2.24 -24.79 -19.38
N PHE A 104 2.39 -23.48 -19.33
CA PHE A 104 3.44 -22.76 -18.62
C PHE A 104 2.84 -22.18 -17.33
N ARG A 105 3.41 -22.54 -16.19
CA ARG A 105 2.97 -22.07 -14.87
C ARG A 105 4.15 -21.49 -14.11
N PHE A 106 3.93 -20.32 -13.58
CA PHE A 106 4.87 -19.67 -12.66
C PHE A 106 4.08 -18.92 -11.59
N VAL A 107 4.61 -18.90 -10.37
CA VAL A 107 3.91 -18.24 -9.26
C VAL A 107 3.88 -16.72 -9.50
N GLY A 108 2.67 -16.13 -9.42
CA GLY A 108 2.46 -14.70 -9.69
C GLY A 108 2.35 -14.33 -11.17
N MET A 109 2.36 -15.34 -12.08
CA MET A 109 2.16 -15.12 -13.52
C MET A 109 0.90 -15.81 -14.00
N GLU A 110 0.25 -15.25 -15.01
CA GLU A 110 -0.89 -15.87 -15.66
C GLU A 110 -0.48 -17.17 -16.36
N THR A 111 -1.25 -18.24 -16.14
CA THR A 111 -0.98 -19.52 -16.76
C THR A 111 -1.15 -19.40 -18.27
N GLN A 112 -0.06 -19.56 -19.03
CA GLN A 112 -0.09 -19.57 -20.48
C GLN A 112 -0.30 -20.97 -21.02
N LYS A 113 -1.23 -21.14 -21.99
CA LYS A 113 -1.49 -22.40 -22.69
C LYS A 113 -1.15 -22.21 -24.16
N VAL A 114 -0.25 -23.02 -24.66
CA VAL A 114 0.16 -23.03 -26.07
C VAL A 114 -0.25 -24.35 -26.69
N LYS A 115 -1.19 -24.31 -27.63
CA LYS A 115 -1.57 -25.48 -28.44
C LYS A 115 -0.49 -25.69 -29.51
N LEU A 116 0.08 -26.86 -29.60
CA LEU A 116 1.10 -27.17 -30.62
C LEU A 116 0.54 -27.07 -32.05
N ALA A 117 -0.76 -27.29 -32.23
CA ALA A 117 -1.43 -27.11 -33.51
C ALA A 117 -1.42 -25.67 -34.02
N ASP A 118 -1.34 -24.68 -33.12
CA ASP A 118 -1.35 -23.25 -33.46
C ASP A 118 0.05 -22.74 -33.87
N ILE A 119 1.10 -23.54 -33.63
CA ILE A 119 2.47 -23.22 -34.00
C ILE A 119 2.70 -23.48 -35.50
N LYS A 120 2.65 -22.41 -36.28
CA LYS A 120 2.82 -22.48 -37.75
C LYS A 120 4.25 -22.82 -38.21
N ASP A 121 5.22 -22.57 -37.34
CA ASP A 121 6.65 -22.77 -37.65
C ASP A 121 7.06 -24.22 -37.32
N LYS A 122 7.21 -25.01 -38.37
CA LYS A 122 7.62 -26.42 -38.27
C LYS A 122 9.01 -26.64 -37.69
N GLU A 123 9.86 -25.62 -37.74
CA GLU A 123 11.22 -25.67 -37.19
C GLU A 123 11.22 -25.65 -35.65
N ILE A 124 10.24 -24.98 -35.03
CA ILE A 124 10.01 -24.96 -33.57
C ILE A 124 9.59 -26.35 -33.13
N LEU A 125 8.62 -26.98 -33.83
CA LEU A 125 8.15 -28.33 -33.52
C LEU A 125 9.21 -29.38 -33.73
N ALA A 126 10.17 -29.13 -34.64
CA ALA A 126 11.31 -30.01 -34.89
C ALA A 126 12.50 -29.76 -33.94
N GLY A 127 12.38 -28.84 -32.99
CA GLY A 127 13.45 -28.50 -32.04
C GLY A 127 14.66 -27.77 -32.64
N LYS A 128 14.51 -27.26 -33.86
CA LYS A 128 15.57 -26.51 -34.58
C LYS A 128 15.57 -25.01 -34.24
N LYS A 129 14.45 -24.48 -33.80
CA LYS A 129 14.27 -23.09 -33.43
C LYS A 129 13.58 -23.00 -32.05
N ASP A 130 14.01 -22.04 -31.26
CA ASP A 130 13.48 -21.86 -29.91
C ASP A 130 12.11 -21.18 -29.92
N LEU A 131 11.17 -21.73 -29.15
CA LEU A 131 9.86 -21.11 -28.90
C LEU A 131 10.02 -20.01 -27.84
N LYS A 132 9.67 -18.79 -28.16
CA LYS A 132 9.63 -17.70 -27.20
C LYS A 132 8.23 -17.54 -26.61
N VAL A 133 8.10 -17.74 -25.29
CA VAL A 133 6.84 -17.56 -24.56
C VAL A 133 6.97 -16.36 -23.65
N VAL A 134 6.03 -15.43 -23.75
CA VAL A 134 5.95 -14.26 -22.88
C VAL A 134 4.88 -14.55 -21.84
N MET A 135 5.25 -14.52 -20.57
CA MET A 135 4.28 -14.61 -19.46
C MET A 135 3.96 -13.22 -18.94
N GLU A 136 2.70 -13.01 -18.63
CA GLU A 136 2.21 -11.79 -18.01
C GLU A 136 2.06 -12.01 -16.52
N GLU A 137 2.33 -10.96 -15.72
CA GLU A 137 2.01 -11.01 -14.29
C GLU A 137 0.51 -11.25 -14.13
N GLN A 138 0.15 -12.18 -13.27
CA GLN A 138 -1.24 -12.39 -12.90
C GLN A 138 -1.68 -11.16 -12.10
N THR A 139 -2.20 -10.17 -12.80
CA THR A 139 -3.05 -9.16 -12.19
C THR A 139 -4.33 -9.87 -11.80
N GLU A 140 -4.41 -10.39 -10.56
CA GLU A 140 -5.73 -10.60 -9.97
C GLU A 140 -6.44 -9.26 -10.13
N ASN A 141 -7.58 -9.24 -10.80
CA ASN A 141 -8.46 -8.10 -10.83
C ASN A 141 -8.92 -7.87 -9.39
N LEU A 142 -8.16 -7.03 -8.67
CA LEU A 142 -8.44 -6.64 -7.29
C LEU A 142 -9.81 -5.92 -7.17
N GLU A 143 -10.40 -5.56 -8.31
CA GLU A 143 -11.76 -5.00 -8.39
C GLU A 143 -12.85 -5.97 -7.97
N ASP A 144 -12.60 -7.28 -8.07
CA ASP A 144 -13.59 -8.33 -7.78
C ASP A 144 -13.54 -8.87 -6.34
N VAL A 145 -12.72 -8.31 -5.48
CA VAL A 145 -12.62 -8.73 -4.08
C VAL A 145 -12.91 -7.59 -3.12
N VAL A 146 -13.71 -7.87 -2.09
CA VAL A 146 -13.92 -6.98 -0.95
C VAL A 146 -13.04 -7.46 0.19
N VAL A 147 -12.17 -6.56 0.64
CA VAL A 147 -11.32 -6.82 1.79
C VAL A 147 -11.99 -6.25 3.04
N THR A 148 -12.26 -7.13 3.98
CA THR A 148 -12.87 -6.75 5.26
C THR A 148 -11.82 -6.60 6.38
N GLY A 149 -10.53 -6.56 6.05
CA GLY A 149 -9.44 -6.47 7.03
C GLY A 149 -9.14 -7.77 7.78
N ILE A 150 -10.15 -8.62 7.96
CA ILE A 150 -10.02 -9.96 8.59
C ILE A 150 -10.10 -11.06 7.51
N PHE A 151 -10.94 -10.85 6.51
CA PHE A 151 -11.17 -11.79 5.42
C PHE A 151 -11.21 -11.08 4.07
N THR A 152 -10.70 -11.73 3.04
CA THR A 152 -10.88 -11.31 1.64
C THR A 152 -11.99 -12.16 1.04
N ARG A 153 -13.06 -11.52 0.55
CA ARG A 153 -14.19 -12.20 -0.09
C ARG A 153 -14.37 -11.69 -1.51
N LYS A 154 -14.83 -12.56 -2.40
CA LYS A 154 -15.22 -12.13 -3.75
C LYS A 154 -16.44 -11.19 -3.66
N LYS A 155 -16.45 -10.13 -4.45
CA LYS A 155 -17.50 -9.10 -4.47
C LYS A 155 -18.88 -9.69 -4.71
N GLU A 156 -18.98 -10.71 -5.56
CA GLU A 156 -20.22 -11.43 -5.85
C GLU A 156 -20.84 -12.13 -4.63
N GLY A 157 -20.03 -12.52 -3.64
CA GLY A 157 -20.47 -13.15 -2.39
C GLY A 157 -20.62 -12.18 -1.21
N PHE A 158 -20.45 -10.88 -1.44
CA PHE A 158 -20.54 -9.86 -0.40
C PHE A 158 -21.87 -9.10 -0.52
N THR A 159 -22.73 -9.25 0.46
CA THR A 159 -24.09 -8.65 0.47
C THR A 159 -24.10 -7.21 1.00
N GLY A 160 -23.01 -6.69 1.52
CA GLY A 160 -22.89 -5.33 2.05
C GLY A 160 -22.45 -4.31 1.01
N SER A 161 -22.69 -3.02 1.28
CA SER A 161 -22.15 -1.91 0.48
C SER A 161 -20.70 -1.65 0.89
N ALA A 162 -19.79 -1.89 -0.04
CA ALA A 162 -18.37 -1.58 0.14
C ALA A 162 -17.85 -0.81 -1.08
N THR A 163 -17.11 0.26 -0.82
CA THR A 163 -16.35 0.99 -1.84
C THR A 163 -14.88 0.66 -1.64
N ARG A 164 -14.22 0.13 -2.67
CA ARG A 164 -12.79 -0.12 -2.66
C ARG A 164 -12.09 0.88 -3.58
N VAL A 165 -11.02 1.45 -3.08
CA VAL A 165 -10.11 2.35 -3.79
C VAL A 165 -8.77 1.63 -3.94
N SER A 166 -8.36 1.43 -5.17
CA SER A 166 -7.12 0.77 -5.52
C SER A 166 -5.91 1.71 -5.38
N ARG A 167 -4.71 1.13 -5.32
CA ARG A 167 -3.45 1.86 -5.29
C ARG A 167 -3.31 2.87 -6.42
N ASP A 168 -3.67 2.49 -7.65
CA ASP A 168 -3.54 3.36 -8.82
C ASP A 168 -4.49 4.56 -8.75
N GLU A 169 -5.69 4.38 -8.21
CA GLU A 169 -6.62 5.47 -7.96
C GLU A 169 -6.11 6.40 -6.87
N ILE A 170 -5.59 5.85 -5.76
CA ILE A 170 -4.99 6.65 -4.67
C ILE A 170 -3.87 7.54 -5.23
N LYS A 171 -2.96 6.98 -6.01
CA LYS A 171 -1.83 7.71 -6.62
C LYS A 171 -2.25 8.81 -7.58
N ARG A 172 -3.33 8.61 -8.32
CA ARG A 172 -3.87 9.63 -9.24
C ARG A 172 -4.53 10.79 -8.50
N MET A 173 -5.11 10.53 -7.32
CA MET A 173 -5.91 11.52 -6.60
C MET A 173 -5.08 12.33 -5.60
N THR A 174 -4.10 11.74 -4.95
CA THR A 174 -3.34 12.41 -3.90
C THR A 174 -1.90 11.94 -3.81
N SER A 175 -1.04 12.89 -3.47
CA SER A 175 0.36 12.64 -3.13
C SER A 175 0.64 12.77 -1.63
N GLY A 176 -0.27 13.39 -0.88
CA GLY A 176 -0.05 13.78 0.52
C GLY A 176 -0.77 12.92 1.55
N ASN A 177 -2.08 12.79 1.44
CA ASN A 177 -2.93 12.12 2.45
C ASN A 177 -3.87 11.12 1.78
N VAL A 178 -3.75 9.85 2.17
CA VAL A 178 -4.53 8.73 1.61
C VAL A 178 -6.05 8.88 1.84
N LEU A 179 -6.48 9.52 2.92
CA LEU A 179 -7.90 9.74 3.22
C LEU A 179 -8.52 10.81 2.31
N LYS A 180 -7.74 11.74 1.75
CA LYS A 180 -8.23 12.67 0.72
C LYS A 180 -8.66 11.96 -0.56
N ALA A 181 -7.96 10.89 -0.94
CA ALA A 181 -8.38 10.08 -2.09
C ALA A 181 -9.77 9.45 -1.85
N LEU A 182 -10.00 8.98 -0.63
CA LEU A 182 -11.28 8.41 -0.25
C LEU A 182 -12.43 9.44 -0.31
N GLU A 183 -12.20 10.65 0.21
CA GLU A 183 -13.16 11.76 0.15
C GLU A 183 -13.53 12.15 -1.29
N MET A 184 -12.55 12.15 -2.20
CA MET A 184 -12.78 12.48 -3.61
C MET A 184 -13.58 11.42 -4.36
N LEU A 185 -13.42 10.14 -4.00
CA LEU A 185 -14.04 9.01 -4.70
C LEU A 185 -15.37 8.59 -4.10
N ASP A 186 -15.57 8.85 -2.82
CA ASP A 186 -16.78 8.44 -2.12
C ASP A 186 -17.46 9.60 -1.39
N PRO A 187 -18.58 10.12 -1.90
CA PRO A 187 -19.32 11.22 -1.29
C PRO A 187 -19.86 10.92 0.11
N GLY A 188 -19.93 9.63 0.49
CA GLY A 188 -20.36 9.20 1.82
C GLY A 188 -19.32 9.38 2.90
N PHE A 189 -18.05 9.60 2.52
CA PHE A 189 -16.96 9.88 3.44
C PHE A 189 -16.54 11.36 3.32
N ARG A 190 -16.47 12.06 4.43
CA ARG A 190 -16.10 13.48 4.46
C ARG A 190 -15.07 13.75 5.55
N MET A 191 -14.18 14.65 5.24
CA MET A 191 -13.18 15.19 6.15
C MET A 191 -13.48 16.68 6.38
N ASN A 192 -14.14 16.99 7.49
CA ASN A 192 -14.45 18.37 7.84
C ASN A 192 -13.22 18.98 8.55
N ALA A 193 -12.46 19.77 7.82
CA ALA A 193 -11.37 20.55 8.41
C ALA A 193 -11.97 21.76 9.18
N SER A 194 -11.46 22.02 10.37
CA SER A 194 -11.82 23.23 11.10
C SER A 194 -11.19 24.46 10.43
N ASN A 195 -12.01 25.45 10.09
CA ASN A 195 -11.52 26.72 9.53
C ASN A 195 -10.63 27.48 10.53
N LEU A 196 -10.82 27.23 11.83
CA LEU A 196 -9.99 27.83 12.90
C LEU A 196 -8.58 27.25 12.95
N ALA A 197 -8.42 26.00 12.52
CA ALA A 197 -7.12 25.36 12.46
C ALA A 197 -6.22 25.96 11.39
N GLY A 198 -6.80 26.65 10.43
CA GLY A 198 -6.09 27.03 9.22
C GLY A 198 -5.51 25.81 8.55
N SER A 199 -4.32 25.95 7.96
CA SER A 199 -3.54 24.83 7.42
C SER A 199 -2.51 24.30 8.42
N ASN A 200 -2.93 24.10 9.68
CA ASN A 200 -2.06 23.53 10.70
C ASN A 200 -1.88 22.01 10.43
N PRO A 201 -0.66 21.53 10.16
CA PRO A 201 -0.43 20.12 9.86
C PRO A 201 -0.70 19.17 11.03
N ASN A 202 -0.83 19.71 12.26
CA ASN A 202 -1.18 18.95 13.45
C ASN A 202 -2.69 18.89 13.71
N ALA A 203 -3.50 19.62 12.96
CA ALA A 203 -4.95 19.56 13.12
C ALA A 203 -5.51 18.26 12.57
N ILE A 204 -6.40 17.65 13.35
CA ILE A 204 -7.11 16.43 12.96
C ILE A 204 -8.49 16.83 12.47
N PRO A 205 -8.84 16.59 11.19
CA PRO A 205 -10.18 16.87 10.68
C PRO A 205 -11.21 15.98 11.38
N ASP A 206 -12.46 16.40 11.37
CA ASP A 206 -13.57 15.56 11.79
C ASP A 206 -13.95 14.61 10.64
N PHE A 207 -13.96 13.31 10.91
CA PHE A 207 -14.28 12.29 9.93
C PHE A 207 -15.73 11.88 10.07
N GLN A 208 -16.48 11.95 8.97
CA GLN A 208 -17.88 11.58 8.94
C GLN A 208 -18.13 10.55 7.85
N MET A 209 -18.93 9.54 8.19
CA MET A 209 -19.44 8.57 7.24
C MET A 209 -20.96 8.50 7.37
N ARG A 210 -21.72 8.66 6.27
CA ARG A 210 -23.18 8.66 6.23
C ARG A 210 -23.86 9.80 7.00
N GLY A 211 -23.15 10.90 7.29
CA GLY A 211 -23.66 12.01 8.07
C GLY A 211 -23.46 11.86 9.58
N GLN A 212 -24.06 12.74 10.36
CA GLN A 212 -23.96 12.74 11.81
C GLN A 212 -24.99 11.77 12.41
N ALA A 213 -24.51 10.73 13.09
CA ALA A 213 -25.37 9.75 13.78
C ALA A 213 -25.84 10.25 15.17
N SER A 214 -25.13 11.22 15.76
CA SER A 214 -25.47 11.78 17.07
C SER A 214 -25.75 13.28 16.98
N MET A 215 -26.82 13.72 17.63
CA MET A 215 -27.16 15.13 17.83
C MET A 215 -26.35 15.75 18.99
N GLY A 216 -25.20 15.21 19.31
CA GLY A 216 -24.34 15.71 20.38
C GLY A 216 -23.72 17.05 20.01
N ASN A 217 -23.90 18.03 20.90
CA ASN A 217 -23.34 19.38 20.88
C ASN A 217 -21.81 19.41 21.02
N TYR A 218 -21.10 18.47 20.40
CA TYR A 218 -19.63 18.31 20.56
C TYR A 218 -18.83 19.09 19.52
N GLN A 219 -19.50 19.80 18.66
CA GLN A 219 -18.89 20.78 17.79
C GLN A 219 -19.37 22.17 18.17
N SER A 220 -18.74 22.72 19.20
CA SER A 220 -18.41 24.13 19.00
C SER A 220 -17.44 24.13 17.83
N ASP A 221 -17.80 24.74 16.71
CA ASP A 221 -16.89 25.06 15.59
C ASP A 221 -15.62 25.79 16.08
N ASP A 222 -15.56 26.05 17.38
CA ASP A 222 -14.54 26.78 18.12
C ASP A 222 -13.41 25.89 18.68
N VAL A 223 -13.48 24.56 18.57
CA VAL A 223 -12.43 23.67 19.14
C VAL A 223 -11.64 22.98 18.04
N VAL A 224 -10.40 23.40 17.89
CA VAL A 224 -9.42 22.70 17.03
C VAL A 224 -8.85 21.52 17.81
N VAL A 225 -9.04 20.31 17.29
CA VAL A 225 -8.41 19.11 17.85
C VAL A 225 -7.05 18.91 17.21
N LEU A 226 -6.03 18.89 18.04
CA LEU A 226 -4.65 18.71 17.60
C LEU A 226 -4.17 17.28 17.94
N ARG A 227 -3.12 16.84 17.26
CA ARG A 227 -2.46 15.57 17.55
C ARG A 227 -2.05 15.49 19.03
N GLY A 228 -2.35 14.35 19.65
CA GLY A 228 -2.07 14.09 21.04
C GLY A 228 -3.12 14.62 22.03
N ASP A 229 -4.18 15.26 21.55
CA ASP A 229 -5.32 15.61 22.38
C ASP A 229 -6.19 14.38 22.60
N VAL A 230 -6.59 14.17 23.86
CA VAL A 230 -7.57 13.12 24.19
C VAL A 230 -8.94 13.60 23.77
N ASN A 231 -9.43 13.09 22.65
CA ASN A 231 -10.75 13.44 22.16
C ASN A 231 -11.52 12.21 21.71
N THR A 232 -12.71 12.03 22.28
CA THR A 232 -13.68 11.04 21.84
C THR A 232 -14.59 11.67 20.81
N ARG A 233 -14.46 11.25 19.54
CA ARG A 233 -15.32 11.70 18.44
C ARG A 233 -16.40 10.66 18.19
N PRO A 234 -17.65 10.89 18.63
CA PRO A 234 -18.70 9.88 18.56
C PRO A 234 -19.10 9.46 17.13
N ASN A 235 -18.83 10.32 16.13
CA ASN A 235 -19.19 10.06 14.74
C ASN A 235 -18.02 9.52 13.90
N GLN A 236 -16.84 9.32 14.49
CA GLN A 236 -15.67 8.85 13.78
C GLN A 236 -15.85 7.39 13.32
N PRO A 237 -15.52 7.05 12.06
CA PRO A 237 -15.46 5.67 11.62
C PRO A 237 -14.32 4.92 12.31
N LEU A 238 -14.46 3.61 12.42
CA LEU A 238 -13.40 2.75 12.91
C LEU A 238 -12.31 2.60 11.84
N PHE A 239 -11.05 2.83 12.20
CA PHE A 239 -9.93 2.61 11.30
C PHE A 239 -9.27 1.27 11.57
N VAL A 240 -8.98 0.54 10.48
CA VAL A 240 -8.30 -0.76 10.50
C VAL A 240 -7.11 -0.69 9.55
N LEU A 241 -5.93 -1.03 10.03
CA LEU A 241 -4.70 -1.05 9.24
C LEU A 241 -4.08 -2.45 9.26
N ASP A 242 -3.96 -3.10 8.12
CA ASP A 242 -3.40 -4.45 7.96
C ASP A 242 -4.01 -5.48 8.95
N GLY A 243 -5.32 -5.35 9.23
CA GLY A 243 -6.05 -6.20 10.18
C GLY A 243 -5.98 -5.76 11.66
N VAL A 244 -5.20 -4.73 11.99
CA VAL A 244 -5.18 -4.15 13.34
C VAL A 244 -6.36 -3.19 13.49
N ILE A 245 -7.25 -3.48 14.44
CA ILE A 245 -8.49 -2.75 14.70
C ILE A 245 -8.21 -1.58 15.64
N GLY A 246 -8.89 -0.45 15.43
CA GLY A 246 -8.84 0.71 16.35
C GLY A 246 -7.54 1.53 16.21
N VAL A 247 -6.95 1.57 15.03
CA VAL A 247 -5.79 2.42 14.74
C VAL A 247 -6.21 3.89 14.70
N ASP A 248 -5.38 4.77 15.26
CA ASP A 248 -5.65 6.20 15.22
C ASP A 248 -5.71 6.76 13.80
N ALA A 249 -6.64 7.68 13.56
CA ALA A 249 -6.77 8.37 12.27
C ALA A 249 -5.46 9.06 11.84
N THR A 250 -4.68 9.58 12.80
CA THR A 250 -3.38 10.21 12.56
C THR A 250 -2.38 9.24 11.94
N THR A 251 -2.38 7.98 12.37
CA THR A 251 -1.53 6.94 11.78
C THR A 251 -1.87 6.71 10.31
N ILE A 252 -3.17 6.69 9.98
CA ILE A 252 -3.61 6.54 8.58
C ILE A 252 -3.28 7.78 7.75
N MET A 253 -3.45 9.00 8.33
CA MET A 253 -3.11 10.25 7.65
C MET A 253 -1.61 10.39 7.33
N ASP A 254 -0.76 9.79 8.15
CA ASP A 254 0.70 9.84 7.99
C ASP A 254 1.25 8.78 7.04
N LEU A 255 0.44 7.77 6.70
CA LEU A 255 0.86 6.75 5.74
C LEU A 255 1.32 7.38 4.43
N ASP A 256 2.41 6.87 3.91
CA ASP A 256 2.84 7.17 2.55
C ASP A 256 1.88 6.49 1.55
N PRO A 257 1.21 7.23 0.65
CA PRO A 257 0.34 6.66 -0.38
C PRO A 257 1.00 5.54 -1.20
N GLU A 258 2.33 5.60 -1.36
CA GLU A 258 3.10 4.56 -2.06
C GLU A 258 3.15 3.22 -1.30
N GLN A 259 2.91 3.22 0.00
CA GLN A 259 2.87 2.01 0.81
C GLN A 259 1.47 1.38 0.86
N VAL A 260 0.43 2.10 0.43
CA VAL A 260 -0.95 1.61 0.46
C VAL A 260 -1.26 0.81 -0.79
N GLU A 261 -1.86 -0.36 -0.62
CA GLU A 261 -2.36 -1.23 -1.69
C GLU A 261 -3.81 -0.94 -2.01
N SER A 262 -4.64 -0.80 -0.97
CA SER A 262 -6.04 -0.46 -1.14
C SER A 262 -6.65 0.15 0.11
N ILE A 263 -7.72 0.90 -0.08
CA ILE A 263 -8.59 1.38 0.99
C ILE A 263 -9.99 0.86 0.71
N THR A 264 -10.61 0.19 1.69
CA THR A 264 -11.98 -0.31 1.58
C THR A 264 -12.85 0.37 2.60
N LEU A 265 -13.95 0.97 2.14
CA LEU A 265 -14.94 1.63 2.97
C LEU A 265 -16.13 0.69 3.16
N LEU A 266 -16.38 0.28 4.40
CA LEU A 266 -17.51 -0.57 4.77
C LEU A 266 -18.60 0.29 5.40
N LYS A 267 -19.73 0.44 4.68
CA LYS A 267 -20.79 1.37 5.08
C LYS A 267 -21.97 0.70 5.75
N ASP A 268 -22.27 -0.55 5.41
CA ASP A 268 -23.48 -1.22 5.87
C ASP A 268 -23.28 -2.04 7.14
N ALA A 269 -24.35 -2.20 7.89
CA ALA A 269 -24.35 -3.02 9.10
C ALA A 269 -23.90 -4.46 8.82
N ALA A 270 -24.28 -5.04 7.66
CA ALA A 270 -23.83 -6.36 7.27
C ALA A 270 -22.31 -6.44 7.02
N ALA A 271 -21.71 -5.34 6.57
CA ALA A 271 -20.27 -5.23 6.35
C ALA A 271 -19.51 -4.99 7.66
N THR A 272 -20.12 -4.28 8.61
CA THR A 272 -19.47 -3.84 9.85
C THR A 272 -19.70 -4.77 11.03
N VAL A 273 -20.61 -5.74 10.90
CA VAL A 273 -20.99 -6.67 12.00
C VAL A 273 -19.81 -7.42 12.62
N ILE A 274 -18.77 -7.69 11.82
CA ILE A 274 -17.57 -8.38 12.30
C ILE A 274 -16.70 -7.54 13.23
N TYR A 275 -16.93 -6.22 13.28
CA TYR A 275 -16.17 -5.27 14.11
C TYR A 275 -16.95 -4.83 15.38
N GLY A 276 -18.20 -5.30 15.55
CA GLY A 276 -19.02 -5.00 16.72
C GLY A 276 -19.51 -3.55 16.78
N SER A 277 -19.76 -3.07 18.00
CA SER A 277 -20.35 -1.74 18.26
C SER A 277 -19.46 -0.56 17.86
N GLU A 278 -18.15 -0.73 17.86
CA GLU A 278 -17.19 0.32 17.46
C GLU A 278 -17.32 0.70 15.98
N ALA A 279 -17.89 -0.20 15.17
CA ALA A 279 -18.12 0.01 13.76
C ALA A 279 -19.47 0.65 13.41
N ALA A 280 -20.19 1.18 14.41
CA ALA A 280 -21.53 1.78 14.20
C ALA A 280 -21.53 2.90 13.16
N ASN A 281 -20.44 3.67 13.07
CA ASN A 281 -20.26 4.76 12.10
C ASN A 281 -19.57 4.32 10.81
N GLY A 282 -19.44 2.99 10.58
CA GLY A 282 -18.72 2.42 9.47
C GLY A 282 -17.25 2.11 9.75
N VAL A 283 -16.58 1.46 8.79
CA VAL A 283 -15.18 1.05 8.93
C VAL A 283 -14.38 1.47 7.70
N VAL A 284 -13.21 2.03 7.93
CA VAL A 284 -12.19 2.32 6.91
C VAL A 284 -11.08 1.30 7.07
N VAL A 285 -10.98 0.37 6.13
CA VAL A 285 -9.94 -0.67 6.11
C VAL A 285 -8.84 -0.24 5.15
N VAL A 286 -7.62 -0.12 5.64
CA VAL A 286 -6.43 0.22 4.86
C VAL A 286 -5.51 -1.00 4.83
N GLU A 287 -5.13 -1.38 3.63
CA GLU A 287 -4.16 -2.44 3.40
C GLU A 287 -2.86 -1.87 2.84
N THR A 288 -1.76 -2.25 3.44
CA THR A 288 -0.45 -1.88 2.91
C THR A 288 0.08 -2.93 1.95
N ARG A 289 0.92 -2.47 1.03
CA ARG A 289 1.50 -3.32 0.00
C ARG A 289 2.39 -4.40 0.60
N ALA A 290 2.09 -5.65 0.27
CA ALA A 290 2.94 -6.78 0.65
C ALA A 290 4.31 -6.74 -0.07
N PRO A 291 5.38 -7.33 0.52
CA PRO A 291 6.67 -7.44 -0.14
C PRO A 291 6.57 -8.32 -1.39
N LEU A 292 7.12 -7.83 -2.51
CA LEU A 292 7.14 -8.53 -3.78
C LEU A 292 8.32 -9.50 -3.85
N PRO A 293 8.13 -10.71 -4.42
CA PRO A 293 9.22 -11.64 -4.65
C PRO A 293 10.16 -11.13 -5.76
N GLY A 294 11.39 -11.63 -5.78
CA GLY A 294 12.35 -11.35 -6.82
C GLY A 294 13.69 -10.85 -6.30
N LYS A 295 14.50 -10.33 -7.22
CA LYS A 295 15.81 -9.73 -6.90
C LYS A 295 15.63 -8.51 -6.01
N LEU A 296 16.65 -8.20 -5.24
CA LEU A 296 16.69 -6.99 -4.41
C LEU A 296 16.40 -5.74 -5.27
N ARG A 297 15.40 -4.97 -4.84
CA ARG A 297 14.97 -3.72 -5.49
C ARG A 297 15.04 -2.57 -4.51
N PHE A 298 15.50 -1.44 -5.02
CA PHE A 298 15.50 -0.16 -4.32
C PHE A 298 14.55 0.77 -5.04
N THR A 299 13.59 1.32 -4.32
CA THR A 299 12.65 2.30 -4.85
C THR A 299 12.72 3.55 -3.99
N TYR A 300 12.98 4.69 -4.61
CA TYR A 300 12.95 5.99 -3.95
C TYR A 300 11.75 6.78 -4.47
N ASN A 301 10.99 7.35 -3.56
CA ASN A 301 9.87 8.24 -3.84
C ASN A 301 10.10 9.59 -3.16
N GLY A 302 10.00 10.66 -3.95
CA GLY A 302 10.05 12.03 -3.46
C GLY A 302 8.75 12.74 -3.76
N ASN A 303 8.14 13.37 -2.77
CA ASN A 303 6.96 14.22 -2.94
C ASN A 303 7.24 15.62 -2.43
N TYR A 304 6.85 16.61 -3.20
CA TYR A 304 7.05 18.03 -2.91
C TYR A 304 5.72 18.75 -3.06
N GLU A 305 5.33 19.50 -2.04
CA GLU A 305 4.05 20.20 -1.98
C GLU A 305 4.27 21.65 -1.59
N LEU A 306 3.67 22.57 -2.35
CA LEU A 306 3.73 23.99 -2.11
C LEU A 306 2.32 24.49 -1.81
N GLU A 307 2.14 25.09 -0.62
CA GLU A 307 0.88 25.65 -0.19
C GLU A 307 1.05 27.14 0.08
N TRP A 308 0.07 27.93 -0.34
CA TRP A 308 0.04 29.35 -0.05
C TRP A 308 -1.36 29.77 0.41
N PRO A 309 -1.45 30.78 1.31
CA PRO A 309 -2.75 31.25 1.76
C PRO A 309 -3.44 32.04 0.65
N ASP A 310 -4.70 31.71 0.37
CA ASP A 310 -5.56 32.53 -0.46
C ASP A 310 -6.38 33.46 0.45
N LEU A 311 -5.97 34.71 0.53
CA LEU A 311 -6.61 35.75 1.34
C LEU A 311 -7.59 36.59 0.53
N SER A 312 -7.78 36.33 -0.76
CA SER A 312 -8.63 37.10 -1.67
C SER A 312 -10.12 37.01 -1.32
N VAL A 313 -10.52 36.00 -0.58
CA VAL A 313 -11.91 35.79 -0.14
C VAL A 313 -12.31 36.74 0.98
N TYR A 314 -11.33 37.31 1.69
CA TYR A 314 -11.58 38.21 2.82
C TYR A 314 -11.62 39.67 2.35
N ASP A 315 -12.81 40.21 2.21
CA ASP A 315 -13.04 41.61 1.88
C ASP A 315 -13.06 42.44 3.18
N MET A 316 -11.86 42.77 3.68
CA MET A 316 -11.68 43.52 4.91
C MET A 316 -11.62 45.00 4.64
N MET A 317 -12.29 45.80 5.49
CA MET A 317 -12.22 47.24 5.43
C MET A 317 -10.78 47.75 5.60
N ASN A 318 -10.39 48.73 4.83
CA ASN A 318 -9.15 49.44 5.06
C ASN A 318 -9.23 50.38 6.30
N ALA A 319 -8.12 50.93 6.74
CA ALA A 319 -8.04 51.75 7.96
C ALA A 319 -8.94 52.97 7.92
N LYS A 320 -9.10 53.61 6.74
CA LYS A 320 -9.97 54.76 6.56
C LYS A 320 -11.44 54.37 6.65
N GLU A 321 -11.85 53.35 5.92
CA GLU A 321 -13.23 52.85 5.91
C GLU A 321 -13.65 52.37 7.31
N LYS A 322 -12.76 51.66 8.02
CA LYS A 322 -13.03 51.19 9.37
C LYS A 322 -13.25 52.33 10.36
N LEU A 323 -12.37 53.32 10.34
CA LEU A 323 -12.47 54.49 11.22
C LEU A 323 -13.72 55.34 10.92
N GLU A 324 -14.07 55.52 9.62
CA GLU A 324 -15.25 56.26 9.17
C GLU A 324 -16.55 55.55 9.62
N ILE A 325 -16.63 54.24 9.51
CA ILE A 325 -17.79 53.48 9.98
C ILE A 325 -17.92 53.53 11.51
N GLU A 326 -16.84 53.48 12.25
CA GLU A 326 -16.86 53.60 13.70
C GLU A 326 -17.32 54.99 14.15
N GLU A 327 -16.89 56.03 13.44
CA GLU A 327 -17.37 57.41 13.66
C GLU A 327 -18.87 57.50 13.38
N LEU A 328 -19.34 57.02 12.21
CA LEU A 328 -20.76 57.00 11.85
C LEU A 328 -21.62 56.14 12.81
N ALA A 329 -21.07 55.09 13.40
CA ALA A 329 -21.74 54.27 14.36
C ALA A 329 -21.77 54.87 15.78
N GLY A 330 -21.20 56.09 15.96
CA GLY A 330 -21.22 56.81 17.23
C GLY A 330 -20.24 56.29 18.29
N TYR A 331 -19.25 55.49 17.89
CA TYR A 331 -18.28 54.92 18.85
C TYR A 331 -17.48 56.00 19.59
N TYR A 332 -17.39 57.23 19.02
CA TYR A 332 -16.58 58.31 19.51
C TYR A 332 -17.45 59.52 19.96
N ASP A 333 -18.79 59.37 20.05
CA ASP A 333 -19.75 60.48 20.25
C ASP A 333 -19.94 60.92 21.72
N GLU A 334 -19.21 60.34 22.68
CA GLU A 334 -19.22 60.81 24.05
C GLU A 334 -18.60 62.20 24.17
N LYS A 335 -19.43 63.25 24.07
CA LYS A 335 -19.03 64.68 24.01
C LYS A 335 -18.24 65.17 25.23
N ASP A 336 -18.35 64.48 26.37
CA ASP A 336 -17.67 64.83 27.60
C ASP A 336 -16.44 64.00 27.94
N ASN A 337 -16.08 63.05 27.03
CA ASN A 337 -14.93 62.15 27.23
C ASN A 337 -13.72 62.63 26.42
N LEU A 338 -12.93 63.53 27.02
CA LEU A 338 -11.69 64.03 26.40
C LEU A 338 -10.71 62.90 26.02
N GLY A 339 -10.69 61.82 26.79
CA GLY A 339 -9.83 60.65 26.51
C GLY A 339 -10.19 59.97 25.20
N LEU A 340 -11.50 59.76 24.96
CA LEU A 340 -12.02 59.14 23.75
C LEU A 340 -11.79 60.02 22.52
N MET A 341 -11.99 61.36 22.66
CA MET A 341 -11.72 62.31 21.60
C MET A 341 -10.22 62.36 21.21
N ASN A 342 -9.32 62.33 22.20
CA ASN A 342 -7.87 62.25 21.95
C ASN A 342 -7.50 60.93 21.28
N TYR A 343 -8.09 59.81 21.68
CA TYR A 343 -7.88 58.51 21.08
C TYR A 343 -8.29 58.49 19.61
N TYR A 344 -9.49 58.97 19.29
CA TYR A 344 -9.96 59.14 17.91
C TYR A 344 -9.02 59.99 17.05
N ASN A 345 -8.62 61.15 17.57
CA ASN A 345 -7.72 62.07 16.87
C ASN A 345 -6.35 61.40 16.59
N ASN A 346 -5.82 60.59 17.52
CA ASN A 346 -4.59 59.84 17.32
C ASN A 346 -4.76 58.81 16.21
N LEU A 347 -5.86 58.04 16.23
CA LEU A 347 -6.15 57.06 15.16
C LEU A 347 -6.28 57.73 13.80
N ARG A 348 -6.99 58.88 13.74
CA ARG A 348 -7.13 59.65 12.52
C ARG A 348 -5.77 60.15 12.01
N GLN A 349 -4.87 60.60 12.87
CA GLN A 349 -3.52 61.00 12.48
C GLN A 349 -2.73 59.79 11.92
N GLU A 350 -2.84 58.62 12.51
CA GLU A 350 -2.19 57.40 11.99
C GLU A 350 -2.72 57.02 10.61
N VAL A 351 -4.05 57.08 10.41
CA VAL A 351 -4.65 56.84 9.10
C VAL A 351 -4.19 57.89 8.06
N MET A 352 -4.10 59.16 8.45
CA MET A 352 -3.58 60.24 7.58
C MET A 352 -2.10 60.07 7.23
N ARG A 353 -1.31 59.43 8.12
CA ARG A 353 0.09 59.07 7.88
C ARG A 353 0.22 57.85 6.96
N GLY A 354 -0.90 57.23 6.56
CA GLY A 354 -0.93 56.09 5.65
C GLY A 354 -0.86 54.72 6.35
N VAL A 355 -1.10 54.66 7.66
CA VAL A 355 -1.19 53.37 8.37
C VAL A 355 -2.44 52.64 7.87
N ASN A 356 -2.21 51.50 7.26
CA ASN A 356 -3.25 50.57 6.77
C ASN A 356 -2.68 49.14 6.76
N THR A 357 -2.80 48.47 7.88
CA THR A 357 -2.20 47.16 8.07
C THR A 357 -3.19 46.07 7.68
N TYR A 358 -2.82 45.24 6.71
CA TYR A 358 -3.60 44.05 6.37
C TYR A 358 -3.16 42.88 7.27
N TRP A 359 -3.80 42.81 8.44
CA TRP A 359 -3.41 41.90 9.52
C TRP A 359 -3.47 40.40 9.14
N LEU A 360 -4.37 40.01 8.23
CA LEU A 360 -4.54 38.64 7.83
C LEU A 360 -3.27 38.03 7.18
N ALA A 361 -2.44 38.87 6.57
CA ALA A 361 -1.18 38.39 5.96
C ALA A 361 -0.04 38.19 6.99
N GLU A 362 -0.20 38.77 8.20
CA GLU A 362 0.89 38.73 9.18
C GLU A 362 1.19 37.36 9.79
N PRO A 363 0.18 36.55 10.17
CA PRO A 363 0.46 35.27 10.79
C PRO A 363 0.76 34.15 9.79
N VAL A 364 0.62 34.41 8.50
CA VAL A 364 0.72 33.38 7.47
C VAL A 364 1.98 33.51 6.61
N LYS A 365 2.36 32.39 5.99
CA LYS A 365 3.48 32.26 5.07
C LYS A 365 3.18 31.19 4.03
N THR A 366 3.91 31.21 2.92
CA THR A 366 3.95 30.06 2.00
C THR A 366 4.66 28.90 2.68
N ALA A 367 4.06 27.72 2.63
CA ALA A 367 4.58 26.50 3.20
C ALA A 367 5.10 25.56 2.08
N PHE A 368 6.30 25.04 2.26
CA PHE A 368 6.92 24.06 1.37
C PHE A 368 7.13 22.76 2.13
N SER A 369 6.30 21.80 1.85
CA SER A 369 6.36 20.47 2.45
C SER A 369 7.09 19.51 1.52
N HIS A 370 7.84 18.57 2.09
CA HIS A 370 8.46 17.50 1.31
C HIS A 370 8.48 16.20 2.08
N ARG A 371 8.36 15.10 1.33
CA ARG A 371 8.42 13.72 1.83
C ARG A 371 9.42 12.93 1.01
N HIS A 372 10.18 12.09 1.67
CA HIS A 372 11.13 11.17 1.06
C HIS A 372 10.86 9.76 1.58
N GLY A 373 10.75 8.81 0.69
CA GLY A 373 10.56 7.41 1.00
C GLY A 373 11.57 6.53 0.27
N LEU A 374 12.23 5.63 1.00
CA LEU A 374 13.11 4.62 0.45
C LEU A 374 12.55 3.24 0.79
N THR A 375 12.24 2.46 -0.22
CA THR A 375 11.79 1.08 -0.07
C THR A 375 12.86 0.13 -0.59
N VAL A 376 13.23 -0.85 0.22
CA VAL A 376 14.12 -1.95 -0.13
C VAL A 376 13.34 -3.23 0.01
N GLU A 377 13.14 -3.98 -1.07
CA GLU A 377 12.34 -5.20 -1.04
C GLU A 377 12.95 -6.30 -1.91
N GLY A 378 12.63 -7.55 -1.57
CA GLY A 378 13.10 -8.72 -2.31
C GLY A 378 12.76 -10.01 -1.60
N GLY A 379 13.32 -11.09 -2.07
CA GLY A 379 13.16 -12.42 -1.50
C GLY A 379 12.62 -13.41 -2.50
N ASP A 380 12.41 -14.63 -2.05
CA ASP A 380 11.90 -15.74 -2.84
C ASP A 380 10.46 -16.11 -2.44
N HIS A 381 10.00 -17.28 -2.87
CA HIS A 381 8.66 -17.77 -2.52
C HIS A 381 8.52 -18.17 -1.06
N THR A 382 9.65 -18.41 -0.36
CA THR A 382 9.70 -18.86 1.03
C THR A 382 9.80 -17.67 1.99
N LEU A 383 10.71 -16.73 1.70
CA LEU A 383 10.95 -15.56 2.53
C LEU A 383 10.96 -14.31 1.66
N ARG A 384 10.05 -13.36 1.98
CA ARG A 384 10.00 -12.04 1.37
C ARG A 384 10.20 -10.99 2.46
N TYR A 385 10.87 -9.93 2.09
CA TYR A 385 11.09 -8.82 3.00
C TYR A 385 10.88 -7.48 2.28
N LYS A 386 10.41 -6.51 3.04
CA LYS A 386 10.31 -5.11 2.62
C LYS A 386 10.71 -4.24 3.80
N ILE A 387 11.65 -3.34 3.57
CA ILE A 387 12.09 -2.32 4.51
C ILE A 387 11.72 -0.98 3.91
N TYR A 388 10.99 -0.17 4.66
CA TYR A 388 10.63 1.19 4.28
C TYR A 388 11.20 2.17 5.28
N LEU A 389 11.84 3.22 4.78
CA LEU A 389 12.32 4.36 5.54
C LEU A 389 11.69 5.61 4.95
N GLY A 390 10.91 6.32 5.76
CA GLY A 390 10.20 7.53 5.38
C GLY A 390 10.62 8.72 6.23
N ALA A 391 10.65 9.92 5.62
CA ALA A 391 10.80 11.17 6.33
C ALA A 391 9.94 12.24 5.66
N LYS A 392 9.17 12.98 6.47
CA LYS A 392 8.27 14.06 6.04
C LYS A 392 8.55 15.30 6.85
N TRP A 393 8.66 16.44 6.17
CA TRP A 393 8.72 17.77 6.76
C TRP A 393 7.54 18.57 6.22
N ALA A 394 6.64 18.96 7.11
CA ALA A 394 5.42 19.66 6.76
C ALA A 394 5.27 20.92 7.63
N PRO A 395 5.89 22.07 7.22
CA PRO A 395 5.58 23.33 7.85
C PRO A 395 4.12 23.72 7.54
N GLY A 396 3.45 24.34 8.50
CA GLY A 396 2.13 24.89 8.29
C GLY A 396 2.16 26.26 7.61
N ILE A 397 1.02 26.67 7.05
CA ILE A 397 0.81 28.04 6.52
C ILE A 397 0.87 29.06 7.66
N MET A 398 0.32 28.74 8.83
CA MET A 398 0.55 29.57 10.03
C MET A 398 2.02 29.53 10.42
N LYS A 399 2.61 30.71 10.64
CA LYS A 399 4.01 30.82 11.06
C LYS A 399 4.26 30.03 12.35
N GLU A 400 5.44 29.42 12.46
CA GLU A 400 5.90 28.64 13.61
C GLU A 400 5.01 27.40 13.92
N THR A 401 4.26 26.90 12.95
CA THR A 401 3.65 25.57 13.06
C THR A 401 4.35 24.62 12.10
N ASP A 402 4.59 23.38 12.54
CA ASP A 402 5.22 22.34 11.73
C ASP A 402 4.87 20.95 12.23
N LEU A 403 5.02 19.97 11.37
CA LEU A 403 4.96 18.54 11.69
C LEU A 403 6.05 17.80 10.93
N ASN A 404 6.96 17.20 11.66
CA ASN A 404 8.03 16.37 11.12
C ASN A 404 7.81 14.92 11.53
N THR A 405 7.75 14.03 10.55
CA THR A 405 7.52 12.58 10.79
C THR A 405 8.68 11.77 10.23
N LYS A 406 9.10 10.74 10.96
CA LYS A 406 10.07 9.75 10.50
C LYS A 406 9.48 8.37 10.73
N THR A 407 9.44 7.55 9.71
CA THR A 407 8.84 6.21 9.74
C THR A 407 9.88 5.17 9.35
N GLY A 408 9.99 4.13 10.15
CA GLY A 408 10.71 2.91 9.81
C GLY A 408 9.75 1.73 9.84
N LYS A 409 9.66 0.98 8.74
CA LYS A 409 8.78 -0.21 8.65
C LYS A 409 9.57 -1.39 8.12
N ILE A 410 9.36 -2.56 8.74
CA ILE A 410 9.95 -3.83 8.30
C ILE A 410 8.81 -4.84 8.19
N ASP A 411 8.61 -5.36 6.99
CA ASP A 411 7.66 -6.42 6.70
C ASP A 411 8.42 -7.69 6.32
N LEU A 412 8.16 -8.79 7.04
CA LEU A 412 8.75 -10.11 6.79
C LEU A 412 7.63 -11.12 6.59
N ASN A 413 7.58 -11.72 5.43
CA ASN A 413 6.61 -12.77 5.09
C ASN A 413 7.35 -14.07 4.85
N TYR A 414 7.19 -15.01 5.76
CA TYR A 414 7.70 -16.37 5.63
C TYR A 414 6.57 -17.32 5.30
N ARG A 415 6.72 -18.09 4.24
CA ARG A 415 5.73 -19.08 3.80
C ARG A 415 6.40 -20.42 3.51
N ASN A 416 5.98 -21.43 4.21
CA ASN A 416 6.30 -22.82 3.89
C ASN A 416 4.97 -23.58 3.73
N ASN A 417 4.98 -24.79 3.17
CA ASN A 417 3.77 -25.58 2.84
C ASN A 417 2.68 -25.61 3.92
N LYS A 418 3.04 -25.50 5.19
CA LYS A 418 2.11 -25.60 6.33
C LYS A 418 2.12 -24.39 7.26
N ILE A 419 3.06 -23.46 7.08
CA ILE A 419 3.27 -22.33 8.01
C ILE A 419 3.32 -21.05 7.19
N LEU A 420 2.51 -20.08 7.60
CA LEU A 420 2.54 -18.71 7.11
C LEU A 420 2.81 -17.80 8.30
N ILE A 421 3.90 -17.06 8.27
CA ILE A 421 4.26 -16.07 9.29
C ILE A 421 4.38 -14.72 8.60
N ASN A 422 3.51 -13.79 8.97
CA ASN A 422 3.61 -12.39 8.58
C ASN A 422 4.03 -11.60 9.82
N ASN A 423 5.17 -10.96 9.76
CA ASN A 423 5.67 -10.08 10.81
C ASN A 423 5.80 -8.68 10.25
N GLN A 424 5.21 -7.72 10.94
CA GLN A 424 5.26 -6.31 10.58
C GLN A 424 5.68 -5.51 11.81
N LEU A 425 6.77 -4.76 11.67
CA LEU A 425 7.25 -3.84 12.68
C LEU A 425 7.23 -2.43 12.09
N THR A 426 6.51 -1.52 12.74
CA THR A 426 6.48 -0.11 12.37
C THR A 426 6.93 0.73 13.55
N VAL A 427 7.80 1.67 13.30
CA VAL A 427 8.27 2.66 14.27
C VAL A 427 8.07 4.03 13.66
N ASP A 428 7.18 4.82 14.26
CA ASP A 428 6.89 6.18 13.86
C ASP A 428 7.35 7.15 14.94
N TYR A 429 8.05 8.17 14.52
CA TYR A 429 8.45 9.29 15.35
C TYR A 429 7.93 10.57 14.72
N SER A 430 7.11 11.33 15.46
CA SER A 430 6.61 12.63 15.02
C SER A 430 6.92 13.70 16.05
N ASN A 431 7.37 14.84 15.59
CA ASN A 431 7.50 16.03 16.40
C ASN A 431 7.11 17.27 15.59
N GLY A 432 6.80 18.34 16.30
CA GLY A 432 6.47 19.62 15.66
C GLY A 432 5.81 20.58 16.64
N THR A 433 5.70 21.82 16.19
CA THR A 433 5.02 22.88 16.93
C THR A 433 3.54 22.84 16.60
N ARG A 434 2.71 22.43 17.58
CA ARG A 434 1.27 22.23 17.39
C ARG A 434 0.49 23.53 17.38
N VAL A 435 0.90 24.51 18.19
CA VAL A 435 0.22 25.78 18.37
C VAL A 435 1.15 26.90 17.95
N SER A 436 0.68 27.78 17.08
CA SER A 436 1.45 28.97 16.68
C SER A 436 1.59 29.94 17.86
N PRO A 437 2.78 30.45 18.13
CA PRO A 437 2.94 31.52 19.13
C PRO A 437 2.28 32.83 18.70
N TYR A 438 1.93 32.96 17.43
CA TYR A 438 1.19 34.11 16.88
C TYR A 438 -0.31 34.07 17.19
N GLY A 439 -0.81 33.07 17.91
CA GLY A 439 -2.24 32.87 18.17
C GLY A 439 -2.99 32.21 17.01
N SER A 440 -4.31 32.38 16.98
CA SER A 440 -5.17 31.84 15.92
C SER A 440 -5.32 32.82 14.77
N PHE A 441 -5.56 32.30 13.56
CA PHE A 441 -5.86 33.16 12.41
C PHE A 441 -7.08 34.05 12.67
N GLN A 442 -8.08 33.57 13.42
CA GLN A 442 -9.28 34.30 13.82
C GLN A 442 -8.94 35.56 14.62
N ASP A 443 -7.91 35.54 15.44
CA ASP A 443 -7.55 36.74 16.24
C ASP A 443 -7.15 37.91 15.34
N TYR A 444 -6.50 37.59 14.22
CA TYR A 444 -6.09 38.63 13.24
C TYR A 444 -7.26 39.21 12.44
N THR A 445 -8.40 38.51 12.35
CA THR A 445 -9.61 39.09 11.72
C THR A 445 -10.24 40.17 12.57
N LYS A 446 -9.93 40.22 13.86
CA LYS A 446 -10.49 41.18 14.84
C LYS A 446 -9.63 42.42 15.04
N ILE A 447 -8.38 42.39 14.57
CA ILE A 447 -7.44 43.52 14.73
C ILE A 447 -7.78 44.62 13.75
N ASN A 448 -7.85 45.85 14.26
CA ASN A 448 -8.17 46.99 13.43
C ASN A 448 -7.01 47.39 12.52
N PRO A 449 -7.27 47.76 11.25
CA PRO A 449 -6.24 48.04 10.25
C PRO A 449 -5.47 49.32 10.50
N TYR A 450 -5.92 50.17 11.37
CA TYR A 450 -5.25 51.44 11.75
C TYR A 450 -4.18 51.28 12.83
N TYR A 451 -3.93 50.05 13.30
CA TYR A 451 -2.80 49.79 14.19
C TYR A 451 -1.53 49.47 13.39
N ARG A 452 -0.39 49.91 13.91
CA ARG A 452 0.92 49.59 13.34
C ARG A 452 1.34 48.14 13.71
N LYS A 453 2.22 47.56 12.88
CA LYS A 453 2.83 46.27 13.18
C LYS A 453 3.84 46.33 14.33
N THR A 454 4.46 47.45 14.51
CA THR A 454 5.46 47.73 15.57
C THR A 454 5.19 49.14 16.11
N ASP A 455 5.22 49.26 17.43
CA ASP A 455 5.24 50.57 18.08
C ASP A 455 6.63 51.18 18.05
#